data_e070a53b47db58bb47b17db30a1c46ae
#
_entry.id   e070a53b47db58bb47b17db30a1c46ae
#
_cell.length_a   1.000
_cell.length_b   1.000
_cell.length_c   1.000
_cell.angle_alpha   90.00
_cell.angle_beta   90.00
_cell.angle_gamma   90.00
#
_symmetry.space_group_name_H-M   'P 1'
#
loop_
_entity.id
_entity.type
_entity.pdbx_description
1 polymer ?
#
loop_
_entity_poly.entity_id
_entity_poly.type
_entity_poly.pdbx_seq_one_letter_code
_entity_poly.pdbx_strand_id
1 'polypeptide(L)'
;PAEPILYRGGEEADAVREKIKAKVKEEGLWAPHLPEEYGGMGIGFLRHAYMNEIMAWSPFSARLFGVVAPNSGNQKILLKYGTPEQKKKWLEPLVAGEIESCFSMTEPDQPGSDPYAIQTRAVKDGDHWVINGHKWFTSNGRRADIAIVMCRTEQEDGKGGVKDKMTQIIVPMNTPGVNIIRSVPVWGHTHGDHCEIKYENVRVPLENQLGRTGSGHQAAQDRLGEGRVFHCMNSIGQMWRAFDMMCKRAMSREVHGGKLATKQFIQGFIADSYMDIQAARLMTIHCAHRMEEGASARVDISAIKIFVPAAFERVVDRAIQVHGALGVSGDTPLAGMFQGARTLRLADGPDEVHRIVIAKSVLKCYEEGMSWDFGV
;
A
#
# COMPACT_ATOMS: atom_id res chain seq x y z
N PRO A 1 3.41 -24.72 0.42
CA PRO A 1 3.47 -25.68 -0.70
C PRO A 1 3.11 -25.02 -2.05
N ALA A 2 2.16 -24.08 -2.10
CA ALA A 2 1.70 -23.44 -3.33
C ALA A 2 2.63 -22.35 -3.89
N GLU A 3 3.52 -21.76 -3.08
CA GLU A 3 4.37 -20.65 -3.50
C GLU A 3 5.17 -20.90 -4.78
N PRO A 4 5.85 -22.05 -4.97
CA PRO A 4 6.60 -22.30 -6.20
C PRO A 4 5.74 -22.23 -7.47
N ILE A 5 4.47 -22.65 -7.38
CA ILE A 5 3.51 -22.57 -8.48
C ILE A 5 3.13 -21.10 -8.72
N LEU A 6 2.82 -20.37 -7.65
CA LEU A 6 2.42 -18.96 -7.73
C LEU A 6 3.54 -18.05 -8.29
N TYR A 7 4.81 -18.38 -8.01
CA TYR A 7 5.97 -17.67 -8.57
C TYR A 7 6.13 -17.90 -10.08
N ARG A 8 5.83 -19.11 -10.57
CA ARG A 8 5.94 -19.41 -12.01
C ARG A 8 4.88 -18.65 -12.85
N GLY A 9 3.74 -18.32 -12.23
CA GLY A 9 2.63 -17.71 -12.96
C GLY A 9 1.94 -18.68 -13.96
N GLY A 10 1.10 -18.11 -14.83
CA GLY A 10 0.36 -18.87 -15.84
C GLY A 10 -0.92 -19.52 -15.32
N GLU A 11 -1.59 -20.30 -16.16
CA GLU A 11 -2.91 -20.90 -15.89
C GLU A 11 -2.94 -21.78 -14.64
N GLU A 12 -1.88 -22.58 -14.40
CA GLU A 12 -1.78 -23.41 -13.19
C GLU A 12 -1.76 -22.53 -11.92
N ALA A 13 -1.01 -21.42 -11.93
CA ALA A 13 -0.95 -20.49 -10.81
C ALA A 13 -2.29 -19.77 -10.59
N ASP A 14 -2.99 -19.44 -11.67
CA ASP A 14 -4.32 -18.82 -11.60
C ASP A 14 -5.34 -19.81 -11.00
N ALA A 15 -5.35 -21.06 -11.43
CA ALA A 15 -6.20 -22.11 -10.86
C ALA A 15 -5.93 -22.33 -9.36
N VAL A 16 -4.65 -22.41 -8.96
CA VAL A 16 -4.24 -22.54 -7.56
C VAL A 16 -4.67 -21.30 -6.75
N ARG A 17 -4.53 -20.11 -7.30
CA ARG A 17 -4.94 -18.86 -6.68
C ARG A 17 -6.44 -18.83 -6.39
N GLU A 18 -7.27 -19.19 -7.37
CA GLU A 18 -8.73 -19.20 -7.20
C GLU A 18 -9.17 -20.29 -6.21
N LYS A 19 -8.55 -21.46 -6.22
CA LYS A 19 -8.80 -22.51 -5.22
C LYS A 19 -8.49 -22.04 -3.79
N ILE A 20 -7.38 -21.31 -3.59
CA ILE A 20 -7.03 -20.78 -2.26
C ILE A 20 -7.99 -19.67 -1.84
N LYS A 21 -8.35 -18.76 -2.75
CA LYS A 21 -9.34 -17.72 -2.47
C LYS A 21 -10.70 -18.31 -2.06
N ALA A 22 -11.17 -19.33 -2.77
CA ALA A 22 -12.40 -20.03 -2.43
C ALA A 22 -12.35 -20.59 -1.01
N LYS A 23 -11.25 -21.27 -0.64
CA LYS A 23 -11.05 -21.77 0.71
C LYS A 23 -10.99 -20.65 1.77
N VAL A 24 -10.31 -19.56 1.48
CA VAL A 24 -10.24 -18.38 2.39
C VAL A 24 -11.65 -17.81 2.64
N LYS A 25 -12.48 -17.73 1.60
CA LYS A 25 -13.89 -17.31 1.72
C LYS A 25 -14.73 -18.30 2.52
N GLU A 26 -14.59 -19.60 2.27
CA GLU A 26 -15.27 -20.67 2.99
C GLU A 26 -14.96 -20.64 4.50
N GLU A 27 -13.70 -20.38 4.86
CA GLU A 27 -13.24 -20.26 6.26
C GLU A 27 -13.59 -18.89 6.91
N GLY A 28 -14.28 -17.99 6.19
CA GLY A 28 -14.66 -16.67 6.70
C GLY A 28 -13.50 -15.71 6.91
N LEU A 29 -12.39 -15.89 6.22
CA LEU A 29 -11.13 -15.11 6.37
C LEU A 29 -10.94 -14.06 5.29
N TRP A 30 -11.95 -13.83 4.45
CA TRP A 30 -11.88 -12.89 3.32
C TRP A 30 -12.03 -11.44 3.77
N ALA A 31 -11.29 -10.53 3.13
CA ALA A 31 -11.34 -9.09 3.33
C ALA A 31 -11.32 -8.64 4.81
N PRO A 32 -10.30 -9.03 5.60
CA PRO A 32 -10.26 -8.81 7.05
C PRO A 32 -10.31 -7.34 7.47
N HIS A 33 -10.00 -6.43 6.54
CA HIS A 33 -9.99 -4.98 6.76
C HIS A 33 -11.37 -4.31 6.62
N LEU A 34 -12.42 -5.04 6.24
CA LEU A 34 -13.76 -4.51 6.01
C LEU A 34 -14.76 -5.00 7.05
N PRO A 35 -15.85 -4.24 7.26
CA PRO A 35 -16.96 -4.68 8.11
C PRO A 35 -17.73 -5.88 7.49
N GLU A 36 -18.41 -6.64 8.34
CA GLU A 36 -19.16 -7.83 7.93
C GLU A 36 -20.28 -7.51 6.92
N GLU A 37 -20.96 -6.38 7.07
CA GLU A 37 -22.02 -5.93 6.16
C GLU A 37 -21.59 -5.79 4.69
N TYR A 38 -20.27 -5.66 4.46
CA TYR A 38 -19.66 -5.61 3.12
C TYR A 38 -18.82 -6.86 2.79
N GLY A 39 -19.08 -7.97 3.47
CA GLY A 39 -18.40 -9.24 3.21
C GLY A 39 -16.98 -9.35 3.78
N GLY A 40 -16.63 -8.48 4.71
CA GLY A 40 -15.37 -8.55 5.47
C GLY A 40 -15.52 -9.33 6.77
N MET A 41 -14.45 -9.36 7.57
CA MET A 41 -14.42 -10.08 8.86
C MET A 41 -14.91 -9.27 10.05
N GLY A 42 -15.01 -7.94 9.97
CA GLY A 42 -15.42 -7.08 11.08
C GLY A 42 -14.53 -7.13 12.32
N ILE A 43 -13.27 -7.58 12.20
CA ILE A 43 -12.39 -7.87 13.34
C ILE A 43 -11.71 -6.65 13.97
N GLY A 44 -11.88 -5.46 13.38
CA GLY A 44 -11.20 -4.25 13.80
C GLY A 44 -9.76 -4.15 13.30
N PHE A 45 -9.18 -2.96 13.51
CA PHE A 45 -7.89 -2.63 12.90
C PHE A 45 -6.71 -3.33 13.58
N LEU A 46 -6.72 -3.41 14.91
CA LEU A 46 -5.65 -4.03 15.68
C LEU A 46 -5.56 -5.55 15.44
N ARG A 47 -6.70 -6.25 15.43
CA ARG A 47 -6.72 -7.69 15.13
C ARG A 47 -6.28 -7.97 13.70
N HIS A 48 -6.70 -7.11 12.76
CA HIS A 48 -6.20 -7.18 11.39
C HIS A 48 -4.68 -6.96 11.31
N ALA A 49 -4.10 -6.08 12.18
CA ALA A 49 -2.67 -5.90 12.26
C ALA A 49 -1.93 -7.21 12.56
N TYR A 50 -2.37 -7.92 13.60
CA TYR A 50 -1.80 -9.23 13.95
C TYR A 50 -1.99 -10.27 12.84
N MET A 51 -3.18 -10.33 12.25
CA MET A 51 -3.47 -11.25 11.15
C MET A 51 -2.57 -10.98 9.95
N ASN A 52 -2.37 -9.70 9.59
CA ASN A 52 -1.56 -9.28 8.46
C ASN A 52 -0.07 -9.63 8.66
N GLU A 53 0.47 -9.52 9.88
CA GLU A 53 1.82 -9.95 10.21
C GLU A 53 2.02 -11.45 9.89
N ILE A 54 1.02 -12.29 10.23
CA ILE A 54 1.06 -13.74 9.93
C ILE A 54 0.92 -13.99 8.42
N MET A 55 -0.05 -13.34 7.79
CA MET A 55 -0.30 -13.50 6.34
C MET A 55 0.92 -13.10 5.53
N ALA A 56 1.61 -12.03 5.89
CA ALA A 56 2.74 -11.47 5.17
C ALA A 56 3.98 -12.37 5.16
N TRP A 57 3.95 -13.49 5.85
CA TRP A 57 4.93 -14.56 5.66
C TRP A 57 4.99 -15.04 4.21
N SER A 58 3.86 -15.00 3.48
CA SER A 58 3.82 -15.21 2.04
C SER A 58 3.54 -13.91 1.27
N PRO A 59 4.32 -13.55 0.23
CA PRO A 59 4.09 -12.34 -0.56
C PRO A 59 2.79 -12.38 -1.37
N PHE A 60 2.18 -13.57 -1.52
CA PHE A 60 0.92 -13.74 -2.24
C PHE A 60 -0.32 -13.55 -1.37
N SER A 61 -0.18 -13.59 -0.05
CA SER A 61 -1.31 -13.65 0.88
C SER A 61 -2.25 -12.45 0.79
N ALA A 62 -1.74 -11.24 0.65
CA ALA A 62 -2.58 -10.05 0.55
C ALA A 62 -3.64 -10.19 -0.56
N ARG A 63 -3.27 -10.70 -1.74
CA ARG A 63 -4.20 -10.96 -2.85
C ARG A 63 -5.11 -12.16 -2.57
N LEU A 64 -4.60 -13.18 -1.90
CA LEU A 64 -5.35 -14.39 -1.59
C LEU A 64 -6.43 -14.18 -0.51
N PHE A 65 -6.26 -13.16 0.35
CA PHE A 65 -7.21 -12.79 1.40
C PHE A 65 -8.03 -11.52 1.06
N GLY A 66 -7.95 -11.02 -0.17
CA GLY A 66 -8.74 -9.86 -0.60
C GLY A 66 -8.32 -8.52 0.02
N VAL A 67 -7.08 -8.40 0.50
CA VAL A 67 -6.56 -7.19 1.17
C VAL A 67 -5.39 -6.54 0.41
N VAL A 68 -5.27 -6.82 -0.89
CA VAL A 68 -4.18 -6.30 -1.72
C VAL A 68 -4.39 -4.83 -2.10
N ALA A 69 -3.33 -4.02 -2.00
CA ALA A 69 -3.33 -2.69 -2.60
C ALA A 69 -3.21 -2.79 -4.14
N PRO A 70 -3.90 -1.90 -4.91
CA PRO A 70 -4.65 -0.72 -4.47
C PRO A 70 -6.12 -1.00 -4.07
N ASN A 71 -6.66 -2.22 -4.33
CA ASN A 71 -8.06 -2.56 -4.10
C ASN A 71 -8.51 -2.26 -2.67
N SER A 72 -7.75 -2.72 -1.66
CA SER A 72 -8.10 -2.51 -0.26
C SER A 72 -8.25 -1.03 0.12
N GLY A 73 -7.35 -0.18 -0.38
CA GLY A 73 -7.44 1.27 -0.18
C GLY A 73 -8.63 1.89 -0.90
N ASN A 74 -8.93 1.44 -2.12
CA ASN A 74 -10.06 1.94 -2.91
C ASN A 74 -11.40 1.47 -2.32
N GLN A 75 -11.47 0.24 -1.79
CA GLN A 75 -12.62 -0.26 -1.03
C GLN A 75 -12.93 0.65 0.18
N LYS A 76 -11.92 1.06 0.93
CA LYS A 76 -12.08 1.95 2.09
C LYS A 76 -12.65 3.32 1.73
N ILE A 77 -12.16 3.97 0.68
CA ILE A 77 -12.69 5.26 0.27
C ILE A 77 -14.06 5.16 -0.39
N LEU A 78 -14.35 4.09 -1.13
CA LEU A 78 -15.69 3.80 -1.63
C LEU A 78 -16.68 3.56 -0.48
N LEU A 79 -16.27 2.81 0.55
CA LEU A 79 -17.05 2.59 1.77
C LEU A 79 -17.38 3.92 2.48
N LYS A 80 -16.40 4.79 2.64
CA LYS A 80 -16.53 6.04 3.40
C LYS A 80 -17.23 7.15 2.62
N TYR A 81 -16.95 7.28 1.33
CA TYR A 81 -17.34 8.44 0.52
C TYR A 81 -18.32 8.13 -0.61
N GLY A 82 -18.52 6.85 -0.95
CA GLY A 82 -19.41 6.42 -2.01
C GLY A 82 -20.88 6.59 -1.67
N THR A 83 -21.70 6.96 -2.67
CA THR A 83 -23.15 6.91 -2.57
C THR A 83 -23.64 5.46 -2.51
N PRO A 84 -24.89 5.19 -2.09
CA PRO A 84 -25.44 3.83 -2.13
C PRO A 84 -25.32 3.18 -3.52
N GLU A 85 -25.56 3.93 -4.58
CA GLU A 85 -25.47 3.48 -5.97
C GLU A 85 -24.02 3.13 -6.33
N GLN A 86 -23.06 3.99 -5.96
CA GLN A 86 -21.63 3.73 -6.18
C GLN A 86 -21.14 2.52 -5.40
N LYS A 87 -21.60 2.33 -4.17
CA LYS A 87 -21.26 1.16 -3.35
C LYS A 87 -21.78 -0.12 -4.02
N LYS A 88 -23.04 -0.14 -4.44
CA LYS A 88 -23.61 -1.28 -5.14
C LYS A 88 -22.91 -1.57 -6.46
N LYS A 89 -22.59 -0.53 -7.22
CA LYS A 89 -22.00 -0.65 -8.57
C LYS A 89 -20.52 -1.03 -8.56
N TRP A 90 -19.76 -0.50 -7.56
CA TRP A 90 -18.30 -0.58 -7.55
C TRP A 90 -17.71 -1.27 -6.31
N LEU A 91 -18.23 -0.96 -5.10
CA LEU A 91 -17.66 -1.53 -3.87
C LEU A 91 -17.99 -3.01 -3.73
N GLU A 92 -19.24 -3.40 -3.87
CA GLU A 92 -19.67 -4.80 -3.68
C GLU A 92 -18.91 -5.76 -4.61
N PRO A 93 -18.83 -5.55 -5.95
CA PRO A 93 -18.08 -6.43 -6.84
C PRO A 93 -16.56 -6.34 -6.60
N LEU A 94 -16.03 -5.18 -6.17
CA LEU A 94 -14.62 -5.04 -5.83
C LEU A 94 -14.26 -5.83 -4.56
N VAL A 95 -15.15 -5.87 -3.57
CA VAL A 95 -14.97 -6.69 -2.35
C VAL A 95 -15.11 -8.17 -2.68
N ALA A 96 -16.08 -8.53 -3.51
CA ALA A 96 -16.25 -9.92 -3.96
C ALA A 96 -15.04 -10.43 -4.77
N GLY A 97 -14.20 -9.51 -5.29
CA GLY A 97 -13.06 -9.81 -6.14
C GLY A 97 -13.45 -10.15 -7.58
N GLU A 98 -14.63 -9.70 -8.00
CA GLU A 98 -15.17 -9.82 -9.37
C GLU A 98 -14.59 -8.76 -10.30
N ILE A 99 -14.25 -7.60 -9.76
CA ILE A 99 -13.54 -6.53 -10.46
C ILE A 99 -12.27 -6.14 -9.72
N GLU A 100 -11.37 -5.49 -10.43
CA GLU A 100 -10.12 -4.93 -9.92
C GLU A 100 -10.11 -3.41 -10.08
N SER A 101 -9.33 -2.73 -9.26
CA SER A 101 -9.22 -1.27 -9.32
C SER A 101 -7.79 -0.78 -9.33
N CYS A 102 -7.60 0.46 -9.77
CA CYS A 102 -6.33 1.17 -9.60
C CYS A 102 -6.57 2.58 -9.01
N PHE A 103 -5.50 3.21 -8.55
CA PHE A 103 -5.51 4.57 -8.03
C PHE A 103 -4.52 5.42 -8.83
N SER A 104 -5.03 6.43 -9.53
CA SER A 104 -4.29 7.23 -10.49
C SER A 104 -4.07 8.64 -9.93
N MET A 105 -2.92 8.85 -9.29
CA MET A 105 -2.64 10.10 -8.57
C MET A 105 -1.40 10.83 -9.11
N THR A 106 -0.22 10.19 -9.07
CA THR A 106 1.05 10.80 -9.43
C THR A 106 1.18 11.06 -10.92
N GLU A 107 1.98 12.05 -11.28
CA GLU A 107 2.21 12.50 -12.66
C GLU A 107 3.71 12.50 -12.98
N PRO A 108 4.13 12.16 -14.20
CA PRO A 108 5.54 12.06 -14.54
C PRO A 108 6.28 13.40 -14.44
N ASP A 109 5.60 14.50 -14.76
CA ASP A 109 6.18 15.84 -14.83
C ASP A 109 5.98 16.65 -13.54
N GLN A 110 5.41 16.04 -12.48
CA GLN A 110 5.13 16.70 -11.22
C GLN A 110 5.79 15.96 -10.04
N PRO A 111 6.22 16.67 -8.99
CA PRO A 111 6.82 16.03 -7.82
C PRO A 111 5.78 15.18 -7.09
N GLY A 112 5.97 13.85 -7.04
CA GLY A 112 5.07 12.91 -6.36
C GLY A 112 4.94 13.14 -4.86
N SER A 113 5.89 13.86 -4.24
CA SER A 113 5.86 14.24 -2.82
C SER A 113 4.98 15.46 -2.53
N ASP A 114 4.58 16.22 -3.55
CA ASP A 114 3.64 17.34 -3.45
C ASP A 114 2.31 17.00 -4.12
N PRO A 115 1.31 16.53 -3.38
CA PRO A 115 0.03 16.17 -3.95
C PRO A 115 -0.74 17.38 -4.55
N TYR A 116 -0.37 18.60 -4.19
CA TYR A 116 -0.99 19.81 -4.73
C TYR A 116 -0.44 20.22 -6.10
N ALA A 117 0.66 19.62 -6.54
CA ALA A 117 1.29 19.94 -7.84
C ALA A 117 0.61 19.27 -9.04
N ILE A 118 -0.30 18.30 -8.85
CA ILE A 118 -0.95 17.58 -9.96
C ILE A 118 -1.62 18.53 -10.95
N GLN A 119 -1.58 18.19 -12.22
CA GLN A 119 -2.11 19.01 -13.32
C GLN A 119 -3.31 18.36 -14.04
N THR A 120 -3.54 17.06 -13.87
CA THR A 120 -4.71 16.38 -14.41
C THR A 120 -5.98 17.11 -14.02
N ARG A 121 -6.76 17.56 -14.99
CA ARG A 121 -7.93 18.40 -14.79
C ARG A 121 -9.20 17.67 -15.20
N ALA A 122 -10.27 17.88 -14.45
CA ALA A 122 -11.63 17.51 -14.83
C ALA A 122 -12.51 18.75 -14.89
N VAL A 123 -13.16 18.95 -16.03
CA VAL A 123 -14.05 20.09 -16.28
C VAL A 123 -15.47 19.55 -16.49
N LYS A 124 -16.46 20.25 -15.96
CA LYS A 124 -17.86 19.93 -16.22
C LYS A 124 -18.26 20.34 -17.65
N ASP A 125 -18.88 19.41 -18.36
CA ASP A 125 -19.46 19.64 -19.65
C ASP A 125 -20.85 18.96 -19.74
N GLY A 126 -21.89 19.73 -19.55
CA GLY A 126 -23.25 19.22 -19.37
C GLY A 126 -23.36 18.34 -18.11
N ASP A 127 -23.81 17.12 -18.31
CA ASP A 127 -23.98 16.09 -17.26
C ASP A 127 -22.76 15.19 -17.09
N HIS A 128 -21.59 15.58 -17.64
CA HIS A 128 -20.36 14.81 -17.63
C HIS A 128 -19.18 15.59 -17.05
N TRP A 129 -18.24 14.85 -16.49
CA TRP A 129 -16.85 15.27 -16.31
C TRP A 129 -16.05 14.94 -17.58
N VAL A 130 -15.24 15.89 -18.06
CA VAL A 130 -14.25 15.69 -19.11
C VAL A 130 -12.87 15.75 -18.49
N ILE A 131 -12.13 14.64 -18.52
CA ILE A 131 -10.85 14.49 -17.85
C ILE A 131 -9.72 14.50 -18.89
N ASN A 132 -8.72 15.35 -18.64
CA ASN A 132 -7.48 15.42 -19.39
C ASN A 132 -6.28 15.41 -18.44
N GLY A 133 -5.28 14.57 -18.74
CA GLY A 133 -4.07 14.52 -17.92
C GLY A 133 -3.18 13.32 -18.22
N HIS A 134 -2.06 13.27 -17.49
CA HIS A 134 -1.04 12.25 -17.64
C HIS A 134 -0.61 11.73 -16.29
N LYS A 135 -0.84 10.47 -16.05
CA LYS A 135 -0.57 9.77 -14.77
C LYS A 135 0.44 8.66 -14.97
N TRP A 136 1.19 8.36 -13.91
CA TRP A 136 2.08 7.22 -13.89
C TRP A 136 2.12 6.54 -12.52
N PHE A 137 2.85 5.43 -12.39
CA PHE A 137 2.81 4.57 -11.21
C PHE A 137 1.38 4.22 -10.78
N THR A 138 0.47 4.12 -11.74
CA THR A 138 -0.88 3.63 -11.51
C THR A 138 -0.82 2.11 -11.40
N SER A 139 -0.61 1.63 -10.18
CA SER A 139 -0.46 0.20 -9.88
C SER A 139 -1.75 -0.56 -10.18
N ASN A 140 -1.63 -1.77 -10.70
CA ASN A 140 -2.75 -2.62 -11.12
C ASN A 140 -3.52 -2.12 -12.37
N GLY A 141 -3.03 -1.09 -13.06
CA GLY A 141 -3.76 -0.44 -14.15
C GLY A 141 -4.10 -1.35 -15.33
N ARG A 142 -3.29 -2.40 -15.61
CA ARG A 142 -3.59 -3.36 -16.69
C ARG A 142 -4.71 -4.33 -16.38
N ARG A 143 -5.00 -4.56 -15.10
CA ARG A 143 -6.03 -5.50 -14.65
C ARG A 143 -7.27 -4.79 -14.12
N ALA A 144 -7.16 -3.50 -13.87
CA ALA A 144 -8.23 -2.72 -13.29
C ALA A 144 -9.40 -2.56 -14.24
N ASP A 145 -10.60 -2.75 -13.74
CA ASP A 145 -11.85 -2.42 -14.40
C ASP A 145 -12.19 -0.94 -14.18
N ILE A 146 -11.78 -0.39 -13.03
CA ILE A 146 -11.98 1.02 -12.68
C ILE A 146 -10.71 1.67 -12.16
N ALA A 147 -10.53 2.95 -12.48
CA ALA A 147 -9.55 3.84 -11.86
C ALA A 147 -10.24 4.86 -10.96
N ILE A 148 -9.68 5.12 -9.77
CA ILE A 148 -10.01 6.32 -9.01
C ILE A 148 -8.95 7.36 -9.36
N VAL A 149 -9.36 8.39 -10.09
CA VAL A 149 -8.47 9.39 -10.67
C VAL A 149 -8.51 10.67 -9.84
N MET A 150 -7.33 11.11 -9.39
CA MET A 150 -7.17 12.42 -8.74
C MET A 150 -7.08 13.52 -9.79
N CYS A 151 -8.05 14.44 -9.76
CA CYS A 151 -8.15 15.55 -10.70
C CYS A 151 -8.20 16.90 -9.98
N ARG A 152 -7.70 17.95 -10.62
CA ARG A 152 -8.05 19.32 -10.27
C ARG A 152 -9.42 19.64 -10.83
N THR A 153 -10.27 20.23 -10.01
CA THR A 153 -11.58 20.73 -10.40
C THR A 153 -11.76 22.16 -9.91
N GLU A 154 -12.47 22.94 -10.66
CA GLU A 154 -12.87 24.27 -10.24
C GLU A 154 -13.97 24.20 -9.17
N GLN A 155 -13.83 24.97 -8.13
CA GLN A 155 -14.84 25.13 -7.08
C GLN A 155 -14.98 26.61 -6.72
N GLU A 156 -16.20 27.07 -6.63
CA GLU A 156 -16.49 28.41 -6.08
C GLU A 156 -15.96 28.53 -4.65
N ASP A 157 -15.30 29.66 -4.36
CA ASP A 157 -14.68 29.90 -3.05
C ASP A 157 -15.66 30.51 -2.02
N GLY A 158 -16.92 30.70 -2.41
CA GLY A 158 -17.97 31.33 -1.60
C GLY A 158 -17.82 32.85 -1.47
N LYS A 159 -16.82 33.45 -2.13
CA LYS A 159 -16.55 34.90 -2.15
C LYS A 159 -16.64 35.49 -3.55
N GLY A 160 -17.22 34.74 -4.50
CA GLY A 160 -17.34 35.12 -5.91
C GLY A 160 -16.09 34.81 -6.75
N GLY A 161 -15.12 34.09 -6.20
CA GLY A 161 -13.94 33.60 -6.90
C GLY A 161 -13.99 32.09 -7.14
N VAL A 162 -13.09 31.58 -7.98
CA VAL A 162 -12.93 30.15 -8.26
C VAL A 162 -11.54 29.69 -7.79
N LYS A 163 -11.49 28.57 -7.10
CA LYS A 163 -10.24 27.91 -6.69
C LYS A 163 -10.18 26.51 -7.24
N ASP A 164 -8.99 26.14 -7.71
CA ASP A 164 -8.69 24.75 -8.02
C ASP A 164 -8.60 23.92 -6.73
N LYS A 165 -9.35 22.83 -6.70
CA LYS A 165 -9.30 21.84 -5.63
C LYS A 165 -9.19 20.44 -6.20
N MET A 166 -8.77 19.49 -5.38
CA MET A 166 -8.68 18.10 -5.78
C MET A 166 -9.98 17.35 -5.57
N THR A 167 -10.38 16.60 -6.56
CA THR A 167 -11.59 15.74 -6.57
C THR A 167 -11.19 14.35 -7.07
N GLN A 168 -11.79 13.32 -6.52
CA GLN A 168 -11.65 11.95 -6.99
C GLN A 168 -12.82 11.61 -7.91
N ILE A 169 -12.50 11.02 -9.06
CA ILE A 169 -13.50 10.62 -10.05
C ILE A 169 -13.27 9.15 -10.41
N ILE A 170 -14.34 8.36 -10.37
CA ILE A 170 -14.31 6.94 -10.76
C ILE A 170 -14.42 6.87 -12.28
N VAL A 171 -13.41 6.28 -12.91
CA VAL A 171 -13.32 6.14 -14.36
C VAL A 171 -13.24 4.65 -14.73
N PRO A 172 -14.23 4.08 -15.43
CA PRO A 172 -14.10 2.76 -16.03
C PRO A 172 -12.91 2.73 -17.00
N MET A 173 -12.06 1.71 -16.91
CA MET A 173 -10.83 1.65 -17.69
C MET A 173 -11.06 1.44 -19.20
N ASN A 174 -12.24 0.98 -19.59
CA ASN A 174 -12.66 0.86 -20.99
C ASN A 174 -13.29 2.13 -21.56
N THR A 175 -13.31 3.25 -20.79
CA THR A 175 -13.83 4.52 -21.29
C THR A 175 -12.95 5.06 -22.43
N PRO A 176 -13.53 5.50 -23.57
CA PRO A 176 -12.76 6.11 -24.64
C PRO A 176 -11.89 7.26 -24.14
N GLY A 177 -10.62 7.29 -24.59
CA GLY A 177 -9.64 8.27 -24.16
C GLY A 177 -8.78 7.84 -22.96
N VAL A 178 -9.06 6.71 -22.33
CA VAL A 178 -8.15 6.09 -21.34
C VAL A 178 -7.09 5.27 -22.08
N ASN A 179 -5.85 5.75 -22.10
CA ASN A 179 -4.77 5.17 -22.87
C ASN A 179 -3.63 4.70 -21.97
N ILE A 180 -3.49 3.38 -21.78
CA ILE A 180 -2.32 2.81 -21.09
C ILE A 180 -1.14 2.86 -22.06
N ILE A 181 -0.16 3.73 -21.77
CA ILE A 181 1.02 3.95 -22.63
C ILE A 181 2.00 2.78 -22.48
N ARG A 182 2.31 2.40 -21.24
CA ARG A 182 3.24 1.32 -20.94
C ARG A 182 3.12 0.89 -19.47
N SER A 183 3.74 -0.23 -19.13
CA SER A 183 4.14 -0.52 -17.75
C SER A 183 5.50 0.14 -17.50
N VAL A 184 5.63 0.84 -16.39
CA VAL A 184 6.90 1.45 -15.95
C VAL A 184 7.81 0.33 -15.45
N PRO A 185 9.03 0.14 -16.02
CA PRO A 185 9.95 -0.87 -15.52
C PRO A 185 10.53 -0.44 -14.17
N VAL A 186 10.16 -1.13 -13.10
CA VAL A 186 10.66 -0.90 -11.74
C VAL A 186 11.73 -1.94 -11.43
N TRP A 187 12.87 -1.53 -10.90
CA TRP A 187 14.02 -2.40 -10.63
C TRP A 187 14.53 -3.16 -11.87
N GLY A 188 14.31 -2.62 -13.06
CA GLY A 188 14.66 -3.29 -14.32
C GLY A 188 13.69 -4.39 -14.78
N HIS A 189 12.63 -4.68 -14.02
CA HIS A 189 11.62 -5.65 -14.42
C HIS A 189 10.65 -5.04 -15.44
N THR A 190 10.61 -5.60 -16.66
CA THR A 190 9.80 -5.09 -17.78
C THR A 190 8.31 -5.43 -17.68
N HIS A 191 7.95 -6.39 -16.83
CA HIS A 191 6.57 -6.88 -16.67
C HIS A 191 5.92 -6.38 -15.37
N GLY A 192 6.23 -5.15 -14.97
CA GLY A 192 5.63 -4.51 -13.81
C GLY A 192 4.16 -4.12 -14.02
N ASP A 193 3.45 -3.94 -12.91
CA ASP A 193 2.03 -3.60 -12.87
C ASP A 193 1.79 -2.09 -12.61
N HIS A 194 2.82 -1.28 -12.68
CA HIS A 194 2.76 0.17 -12.52
C HIS A 194 2.57 0.82 -13.89
N CYS A 195 1.36 1.27 -14.20
CA CYS A 195 1.04 1.83 -15.52
C CYS A 195 1.31 3.32 -15.62
N GLU A 196 1.73 3.74 -16.80
CA GLU A 196 1.69 5.11 -17.29
C GLU A 196 0.43 5.24 -18.15
N ILE A 197 -0.45 6.20 -17.80
CA ILE A 197 -1.78 6.34 -18.40
C ILE A 197 -2.02 7.79 -18.81
N LYS A 198 -2.44 8.01 -20.05
CA LYS A 198 -3.00 9.27 -20.53
C LYS A 198 -4.51 9.23 -20.54
N TYR A 199 -5.11 10.31 -20.05
CA TYR A 199 -6.54 10.60 -20.13
C TYR A 199 -6.72 11.72 -21.14
N GLU A 200 -7.39 11.43 -22.27
CA GLU A 200 -7.55 12.34 -23.39
C GLU A 200 -9.05 12.50 -23.69
N ASN A 201 -9.63 13.61 -23.22
CA ASN A 201 -11.06 13.90 -23.32
C ASN A 201 -11.95 12.77 -22.77
N VAL A 202 -11.53 12.15 -21.69
CA VAL A 202 -12.26 11.04 -21.05
C VAL A 202 -13.55 11.58 -20.44
N ARG A 203 -14.70 11.12 -20.95
CA ARG A 203 -16.02 11.55 -20.51
C ARG A 203 -16.65 10.52 -19.59
N VAL A 204 -17.00 10.94 -18.38
CA VAL A 204 -17.75 10.12 -17.42
C VAL A 204 -18.88 10.93 -16.80
N PRO A 205 -20.01 10.30 -16.41
CA PRO A 205 -21.12 11.00 -15.77
C PRO A 205 -20.69 11.74 -14.50
N LEU A 206 -21.36 12.85 -14.16
CA LEU A 206 -21.08 13.61 -12.93
C LEU A 206 -21.24 12.77 -11.67
N GLU A 207 -22.11 11.76 -11.69
CA GLU A 207 -22.35 10.79 -10.62
C GLU A 207 -21.15 9.88 -10.30
N ASN A 208 -20.14 9.84 -11.19
CA ASN A 208 -18.88 9.11 -10.95
C ASN A 208 -17.93 9.88 -10.00
N GLN A 209 -18.28 11.10 -9.59
CA GLN A 209 -17.51 11.81 -8.58
C GLN A 209 -17.62 11.10 -7.23
N LEU A 210 -16.48 10.78 -6.63
CA LEU A 210 -16.41 10.16 -5.31
C LEU A 210 -16.31 11.24 -4.22
N GLY A 211 -17.28 11.28 -3.33
CA GLY A 211 -17.39 12.29 -2.29
C GLY A 211 -17.73 13.69 -2.82
N ARG A 212 -17.37 14.73 -2.07
CA ARG A 212 -17.68 16.13 -2.43
C ARG A 212 -16.60 16.70 -3.36
N THR A 213 -16.98 17.60 -4.24
CA THR A 213 -16.03 18.39 -5.03
C THR A 213 -15.02 19.06 -4.09
N GLY A 214 -13.73 18.93 -4.39
CA GLY A 214 -12.66 19.51 -3.60
C GLY A 214 -12.26 18.76 -2.33
N SER A 215 -12.90 17.61 -2.02
CA SER A 215 -12.53 16.77 -0.86
C SER A 215 -11.55 15.65 -1.21
N GLY A 216 -11.08 15.58 -2.45
CA GLY A 216 -10.26 14.48 -2.94
C GLY A 216 -8.94 14.30 -2.19
N HIS A 217 -8.31 15.40 -1.74
CA HIS A 217 -7.09 15.31 -0.93
C HIS A 217 -7.35 14.63 0.41
N GLN A 218 -8.43 14.99 1.12
CA GLN A 218 -8.78 14.37 2.40
C GLN A 218 -9.06 12.87 2.20
N ALA A 219 -9.84 12.52 1.19
CA ALA A 219 -10.12 11.12 0.88
C ALA A 219 -8.85 10.32 0.53
N ALA A 220 -7.90 10.94 -0.19
CA ALA A 220 -6.60 10.33 -0.45
C ALA A 220 -5.79 10.12 0.83
N GLN A 221 -5.78 11.07 1.77
CA GLN A 221 -5.08 10.91 3.05
C GLN A 221 -5.71 9.81 3.92
N ASP A 222 -7.04 9.69 3.96
CA ASP A 222 -7.73 8.63 4.69
C ASP A 222 -7.37 7.24 4.10
N ARG A 223 -7.34 7.13 2.77
CA ARG A 223 -6.87 5.93 2.07
C ARG A 223 -5.43 5.58 2.42
N LEU A 224 -4.52 6.56 2.33
CA LEU A 224 -3.09 6.38 2.54
C LEU A 224 -2.75 6.14 4.01
N GLY A 225 -3.53 6.67 4.95
CA GLY A 225 -3.29 6.50 6.39
C GLY A 225 -3.26 5.03 6.78
N GLU A 226 -4.35 4.32 6.53
CA GLU A 226 -4.45 2.87 6.80
C GLU A 226 -3.49 2.06 5.93
N GLY A 227 -3.34 2.41 4.65
CA GLY A 227 -2.43 1.74 3.73
C GLY A 227 -0.98 1.74 4.21
N ARG A 228 -0.50 2.83 4.79
CA ARG A 228 0.85 2.94 5.38
C ARG A 228 1.04 1.95 6.52
N VAL A 229 0.04 1.80 7.39
CA VAL A 229 0.11 0.84 8.50
C VAL A 229 0.10 -0.60 7.98
N PHE A 230 -0.72 -0.91 6.97
CA PHE A 230 -0.71 -2.23 6.32
C PHE A 230 0.66 -2.57 5.71
N HIS A 231 1.32 -1.61 5.06
CA HIS A 231 2.68 -1.81 4.57
C HIS A 231 3.66 -2.15 5.70
N CYS A 232 3.54 -1.48 6.85
CA CYS A 232 4.38 -1.77 8.02
C CYS A 232 4.10 -3.16 8.59
N MET A 233 2.84 -3.56 8.76
CA MET A 233 2.45 -4.90 9.21
C MET A 233 2.99 -6.00 8.29
N ASN A 234 2.85 -5.80 6.97
CA ASN A 234 3.39 -6.70 5.96
C ASN A 234 4.92 -6.81 6.05
N SER A 235 5.60 -5.69 6.23
CA SER A 235 7.06 -5.66 6.38
C SER A 235 7.51 -6.48 7.57
N ILE A 236 6.79 -6.44 8.70
CA ILE A 236 7.13 -7.21 9.91
C ILE A 236 7.05 -8.71 9.64
N GLY A 237 5.99 -9.20 9.01
CA GLY A 237 5.87 -10.62 8.66
C GLY A 237 6.97 -11.08 7.70
N GLN A 238 7.34 -10.24 6.72
CA GLN A 238 8.45 -10.52 5.82
C GLN A 238 9.82 -10.48 6.54
N MET A 239 10.02 -9.55 7.48
CA MET A 239 11.22 -9.53 8.32
C MET A 239 11.37 -10.83 9.12
N TRP A 240 10.28 -11.32 9.74
CA TRP A 240 10.29 -12.60 10.45
C TRP A 240 10.65 -13.76 9.55
N ARG A 241 10.13 -13.78 8.31
CA ARG A 241 10.50 -14.80 7.32
C ARG A 241 11.98 -14.72 6.94
N ALA A 242 12.49 -13.54 6.64
CA ALA A 242 13.91 -13.34 6.33
C ALA A 242 14.81 -13.75 7.50
N PHE A 243 14.40 -13.43 8.75
CA PHE A 243 15.07 -13.82 9.96
C PHE A 243 15.12 -15.35 10.16
N ASP A 244 13.99 -16.03 9.99
CA ASP A 244 13.91 -17.48 10.05
C ASP A 244 14.83 -18.15 9.02
N MET A 245 14.82 -17.65 7.77
CA MET A 245 15.70 -18.12 6.71
C MET A 245 17.18 -17.89 7.06
N MET A 246 17.52 -16.73 7.61
CA MET A 246 18.89 -16.41 8.07
C MET A 246 19.35 -17.37 9.16
N CYS A 247 18.54 -17.61 10.17
CA CYS A 247 18.84 -18.53 11.27
C CYS A 247 19.00 -19.97 10.76
N LYS A 248 18.08 -20.46 9.93
CA LYS A 248 18.17 -21.80 9.32
C LYS A 248 19.43 -21.97 8.47
N ARG A 249 19.78 -20.94 7.70
CA ARG A 249 21.03 -20.94 6.90
C ARG A 249 22.26 -20.97 7.80
N ALA A 250 22.30 -20.17 8.84
CA ALA A 250 23.42 -20.13 9.79
C ALA A 250 23.63 -21.47 10.50
N MET A 251 22.54 -22.16 10.85
CA MET A 251 22.58 -23.47 11.52
C MET A 251 22.94 -24.63 10.59
N SER A 252 22.61 -24.55 9.30
CA SER A 252 22.85 -25.63 8.35
C SER A 252 24.16 -25.52 7.58
N ARG A 253 24.73 -24.30 7.44
CA ARG A 253 25.94 -24.07 6.65
C ARG A 253 27.21 -24.27 7.48
N GLU A 254 28.13 -25.07 6.96
CA GLU A 254 29.46 -25.24 7.52
C GLU A 254 30.50 -24.41 6.77
N VAL A 255 31.39 -23.74 7.50
CA VAL A 255 32.48 -22.92 6.99
C VAL A 255 33.68 -22.97 7.96
N HIS A 256 34.88 -23.14 7.41
CA HIS A 256 36.12 -23.17 8.21
C HIS A 256 36.02 -24.07 9.47
N GLY A 257 35.59 -25.31 9.27
CA GLY A 257 35.56 -26.34 10.30
C GLY A 257 34.45 -26.22 11.35
N GLY A 258 33.40 -25.43 11.10
CA GLY A 258 32.26 -25.35 12.01
C GLY A 258 31.03 -24.70 11.36
N LYS A 259 29.92 -24.72 12.10
CA LYS A 259 28.68 -24.08 11.65
C LYS A 259 28.83 -22.56 11.53
N LEU A 260 28.21 -21.98 10.51
CA LEU A 260 28.21 -20.53 10.32
C LEU A 260 27.64 -19.80 11.55
N ALA A 261 26.67 -20.38 12.25
CA ALA A 261 26.08 -19.85 13.47
C ALA A 261 27.08 -19.62 14.63
N THR A 262 28.26 -20.27 14.59
CA THR A 262 29.30 -20.09 15.63
C THR A 262 30.17 -18.84 15.38
N LYS A 263 30.00 -18.18 14.25
CA LYS A 263 30.78 -16.99 13.89
C LYS A 263 30.17 -15.74 14.53
N GLN A 264 30.96 -14.95 15.22
CA GLN A 264 30.51 -13.82 16.04
C GLN A 264 29.78 -12.74 15.22
N PHE A 265 30.23 -12.44 13.99
CA PHE A 265 29.52 -11.49 13.11
C PHE A 265 28.10 -11.98 12.74
N ILE A 266 27.93 -13.30 12.56
CA ILE A 266 26.61 -13.86 12.25
C ILE A 266 25.70 -13.78 13.48
N GLN A 267 26.23 -14.01 14.68
CA GLN A 267 25.49 -13.83 15.94
C GLN A 267 25.06 -12.37 16.12
N GLY A 268 25.94 -11.41 15.76
CA GLY A 268 25.61 -9.99 15.74
C GLY A 268 24.46 -9.68 14.76
N PHE A 269 24.51 -10.19 13.53
CA PHE A 269 23.43 -10.00 12.55
C PHE A 269 22.08 -10.54 13.06
N ILE A 270 22.08 -11.69 13.72
CA ILE A 270 20.87 -12.28 14.31
C ILE A 270 20.34 -11.39 15.45
N ALA A 271 21.20 -10.96 16.38
CA ALA A 271 20.81 -10.11 17.50
C ALA A 271 20.24 -8.75 17.03
N ASP A 272 20.95 -8.07 16.14
CA ASP A 272 20.52 -6.78 15.58
C ASP A 272 19.21 -6.89 14.81
N SER A 273 19.03 -7.98 14.06
CA SER A 273 17.79 -8.21 13.30
C SER A 273 16.61 -8.47 14.24
N TYR A 274 16.82 -9.22 15.31
CA TYR A 274 15.79 -9.43 16.33
C TYR A 274 15.34 -8.11 16.97
N MET A 275 16.29 -7.24 17.34
CA MET A 275 15.99 -5.93 17.92
C MET A 275 15.24 -5.02 16.92
N ASP A 276 15.69 -4.96 15.66
CA ASP A 276 15.01 -4.19 14.59
C ASP A 276 13.56 -4.65 14.42
N ILE A 277 13.31 -5.97 14.40
CA ILE A 277 11.96 -6.54 14.23
C ILE A 277 11.08 -6.22 15.43
N GLN A 278 11.57 -6.40 16.65
CA GLN A 278 10.80 -6.11 17.86
C GLN A 278 10.42 -4.63 17.96
N ALA A 279 11.35 -3.72 17.70
CA ALA A 279 11.08 -2.28 17.70
C ALA A 279 10.03 -1.92 16.64
N ALA A 280 10.21 -2.40 15.40
CA ALA A 280 9.26 -2.17 14.30
C ALA A 280 7.86 -2.69 14.67
N ARG A 281 7.78 -3.89 15.23
CA ARG A 281 6.52 -4.54 15.62
C ARG A 281 5.80 -3.76 16.71
N LEU A 282 6.48 -3.42 17.79
CA LEU A 282 5.87 -2.68 18.91
C LEU A 282 5.38 -1.30 18.49
N MET A 283 6.15 -0.56 17.70
CA MET A 283 5.71 0.74 17.16
C MET A 283 4.47 0.60 16.28
N THR A 284 4.41 -0.43 15.43
CA THR A 284 3.28 -0.65 14.51
C THR A 284 2.02 -1.07 15.26
N ILE A 285 2.14 -1.94 16.25
CA ILE A 285 1.01 -2.38 17.09
C ILE A 285 0.48 -1.19 17.91
N HIS A 286 1.36 -0.37 18.50
CA HIS A 286 0.96 0.84 19.20
C HIS A 286 0.18 1.80 18.28
N CYS A 287 0.68 2.04 17.06
CA CYS A 287 -0.02 2.86 16.07
C CYS A 287 -1.39 2.28 15.71
N ALA A 288 -1.49 0.96 15.49
CA ALA A 288 -2.75 0.30 15.17
C ALA A 288 -3.77 0.40 16.32
N HIS A 289 -3.32 0.27 17.55
CA HIS A 289 -4.14 0.43 18.75
C HIS A 289 -4.69 1.85 18.87
N ARG A 290 -3.86 2.88 18.73
CA ARG A 290 -4.30 4.27 18.73
C ARG A 290 -5.32 4.58 17.62
N MET A 291 -5.14 4.00 16.43
CA MET A 291 -6.11 4.15 15.33
C MET A 291 -7.46 3.49 15.67
N GLU A 292 -7.46 2.32 16.29
CA GLU A 292 -8.68 1.62 16.69
C GLU A 292 -9.47 2.40 17.75
N GLU A 293 -8.79 3.08 18.67
CA GLU A 293 -9.39 3.97 19.67
C GLU A 293 -9.86 5.31 19.09
N GLY A 294 -9.68 5.55 17.80
CA GLY A 294 -10.06 6.80 17.14
C GLY A 294 -9.15 7.99 17.44
N ALA A 295 -7.97 7.74 18.03
CA ALA A 295 -6.99 8.78 18.31
C ALA A 295 -6.32 9.29 17.03
N SER A 296 -5.82 10.54 17.07
CA SER A 296 -5.03 11.08 15.97
C SER A 296 -3.66 10.40 15.90
N ALA A 297 -3.54 9.40 15.04
CA ALA A 297 -2.32 8.62 14.86
C ALA A 297 -1.38 9.15 13.77
N ARG A 298 -1.53 10.41 13.34
CA ARG A 298 -0.77 10.97 12.21
C ARG A 298 0.75 10.93 12.40
N VAL A 299 1.21 11.21 13.62
CA VAL A 299 2.65 11.18 13.97
C VAL A 299 3.13 9.74 14.03
N ASP A 300 2.36 8.85 14.66
CA ASP A 300 2.68 7.42 14.78
C ASP A 300 2.79 6.77 13.40
N ILE A 301 1.81 7.02 12.52
CA ILE A 301 1.83 6.55 11.12
C ILE A 301 3.09 7.03 10.40
N SER A 302 3.48 8.29 10.60
CA SER A 302 4.70 8.83 9.99
C SER A 302 5.96 8.19 10.56
N ALA A 303 6.00 7.95 11.87
CA ALA A 303 7.14 7.32 12.53
C ALA A 303 7.37 5.88 12.06
N ILE A 304 6.31 5.05 12.04
CA ILE A 304 6.43 3.67 11.55
C ILE A 304 6.76 3.61 10.06
N LYS A 305 6.23 4.54 9.25
CA LYS A 305 6.50 4.59 7.81
C LYS A 305 7.96 4.90 7.47
N ILE A 306 8.70 5.55 8.38
CA ILE A 306 10.15 5.74 8.26
C ILE A 306 10.90 4.53 8.82
N PHE A 307 10.55 4.16 10.07
CA PHE A 307 11.34 3.19 10.83
C PHE A 307 11.22 1.77 10.26
N VAL A 308 9.98 1.32 9.99
CA VAL A 308 9.73 -0.08 9.61
C VAL A 308 10.35 -0.46 8.26
N PRO A 309 10.19 0.31 7.17
CA PRO A 309 10.85 -0.02 5.91
C PRO A 309 12.38 0.00 6.01
N ALA A 310 12.96 0.93 6.78
CA ALA A 310 14.40 0.99 7.01
C ALA A 310 14.92 -0.22 7.83
N ALA A 311 14.16 -0.66 8.84
CA ALA A 311 14.44 -1.88 9.57
C ALA A 311 14.34 -3.12 8.68
N PHE A 312 13.31 -3.16 7.83
CA PHE A 312 13.10 -4.24 6.87
C PHE A 312 14.29 -4.37 5.89
N GLU A 313 14.76 -3.24 5.36
CA GLU A 313 15.93 -3.20 4.49
C GLU A 313 17.17 -3.79 5.20
N ARG A 314 17.45 -3.39 6.45
CA ARG A 314 18.59 -3.90 7.24
C ARG A 314 18.49 -5.40 7.54
N VAL A 315 17.30 -5.88 7.94
CA VAL A 315 17.10 -7.30 8.25
C VAL A 315 17.29 -8.17 7.02
N VAL A 316 16.76 -7.75 5.87
CA VAL A 316 16.89 -8.50 4.62
C VAL A 316 18.32 -8.43 4.09
N ASP A 317 19.00 -7.29 4.20
CA ASP A 317 20.42 -7.14 3.82
C ASP A 317 21.30 -8.14 4.59
N ARG A 318 21.15 -8.22 5.92
CA ARG A 318 21.85 -9.21 6.74
C ARG A 318 21.51 -10.65 6.35
N ALA A 319 20.23 -10.93 6.04
CA ALA A 319 19.82 -12.25 5.59
C ALA A 319 20.46 -12.62 4.23
N ILE A 320 20.52 -11.67 3.28
CA ILE A 320 21.22 -11.85 2.00
C ILE A 320 22.70 -12.13 2.26
N GLN A 321 23.34 -11.35 3.13
CA GLN A 321 24.75 -11.53 3.45
C GLN A 321 25.06 -12.93 4.01
N VAL A 322 24.20 -13.45 4.88
CA VAL A 322 24.32 -14.81 5.45
C VAL A 322 24.12 -15.91 4.38
N HIS A 323 23.28 -15.65 3.38
CA HIS A 323 23.07 -16.58 2.27
C HIS A 323 24.16 -16.53 1.20
N GLY A 324 24.90 -15.41 1.11
CA GLY A 324 25.88 -15.15 0.05
C GLY A 324 25.21 -15.03 -1.32
N ALA A 325 25.80 -15.55 -2.38
CA ALA A 325 25.25 -15.48 -3.74
C ALA A 325 23.81 -16.01 -3.87
N LEU A 326 23.45 -17.00 -3.07
CA LEU A 326 22.08 -17.53 -3.02
C LEU A 326 21.06 -16.44 -2.60
N GLY A 327 21.46 -15.52 -1.73
CA GLY A 327 20.59 -14.44 -1.23
C GLY A 327 20.17 -13.42 -2.29
N VAL A 328 20.96 -13.27 -3.36
CA VAL A 328 20.65 -12.37 -4.49
C VAL A 328 20.07 -13.12 -5.71
N SER A 329 19.97 -14.44 -5.63
CA SER A 329 19.40 -15.27 -6.69
C SER A 329 17.86 -15.30 -6.62
N GLY A 330 17.23 -15.76 -7.71
CA GLY A 330 15.79 -16.04 -7.77
C GLY A 330 15.34 -17.29 -6.99
N ASP A 331 16.28 -18.06 -6.41
CA ASP A 331 15.98 -19.28 -5.65
C ASP A 331 15.51 -18.97 -4.21
N THR A 332 15.64 -17.72 -3.78
CA THR A 332 15.12 -17.23 -2.51
C THR A 332 14.30 -15.96 -2.71
N PRO A 333 13.35 -15.64 -1.82
CA PRO A 333 12.58 -14.40 -1.91
C PRO A 333 13.36 -13.16 -1.46
N LEU A 334 14.59 -13.31 -0.94
CA LEU A 334 15.33 -12.25 -0.27
C LEU A 334 15.62 -11.04 -1.17
N ALA A 335 16.04 -11.28 -2.42
CA ALA A 335 16.29 -10.20 -3.38
C ALA A 335 15.03 -9.36 -3.64
N GLY A 336 13.88 -10.00 -3.83
CA GLY A 336 12.59 -9.33 -3.97
C GLY A 336 12.16 -8.59 -2.71
N MET A 337 12.39 -9.16 -1.53
CA MET A 337 12.13 -8.50 -0.25
C MET A 337 12.98 -7.23 -0.08
N PHE A 338 14.26 -7.27 -0.46
CA PHE A 338 15.15 -6.10 -0.42
C PHE A 338 14.66 -4.96 -1.33
N GLN A 339 14.29 -5.28 -2.57
CA GLN A 339 13.70 -4.32 -3.50
C GLN A 339 12.40 -3.73 -2.96
N GLY A 340 11.54 -4.57 -2.37
CA GLY A 340 10.29 -4.15 -1.72
C GLY A 340 10.54 -3.21 -0.54
N ALA A 341 11.46 -3.55 0.35
CA ALA A 341 11.83 -2.73 1.50
C ALA A 341 12.31 -1.34 1.08
N ARG A 342 13.21 -1.28 0.08
CA ARG A 342 13.70 0.00 -0.46
C ARG A 342 12.62 0.81 -1.15
N THR A 343 11.70 0.14 -1.87
CA THR A 343 10.56 0.79 -2.54
C THR A 343 9.63 1.45 -1.54
N LEU A 344 9.36 0.82 -0.40
CA LEU A 344 8.48 1.36 0.65
C LEU A 344 9.01 2.65 1.29
N ARG A 345 10.28 2.96 1.17
CA ARG A 345 10.87 4.24 1.61
C ARG A 345 10.53 5.41 0.68
N LEU A 346 9.96 5.13 -0.49
CA LEU A 346 9.53 6.10 -1.51
C LEU A 346 8.00 6.14 -1.64
N ALA A 347 7.35 4.97 -1.68
CA ALA A 347 5.91 4.85 -1.88
C ALA A 347 5.12 5.42 -0.70
N ASP A 348 3.92 5.94 -0.98
CA ASP A 348 2.99 6.51 0.00
C ASP A 348 3.58 7.66 0.85
N GLY A 349 4.50 8.39 0.27
CA GLY A 349 5.28 9.46 0.88
C GLY A 349 6.70 9.01 1.25
N PRO A 350 7.73 9.69 0.73
CA PRO A 350 9.11 9.38 1.06
C PRO A 350 9.44 9.71 2.52
N ASP A 351 10.52 9.12 3.04
CA ASP A 351 10.99 9.27 4.41
C ASP A 351 11.04 10.76 4.84
N GLU A 352 11.47 11.64 3.93
CA GLU A 352 11.63 13.08 4.18
C GLU A 352 10.30 13.77 4.46
N VAL A 353 9.24 13.42 3.72
CA VAL A 353 7.88 13.98 3.96
C VAL A 353 7.39 13.58 5.34
N HIS A 354 7.58 12.33 5.74
CA HIS A 354 7.18 11.85 7.06
C HIS A 354 8.00 12.49 8.20
N ARG A 355 9.30 12.72 8.02
CA ARG A 355 10.13 13.48 8.97
C ARG A 355 9.60 14.89 9.20
N ILE A 356 9.22 15.58 8.13
CA ILE A 356 8.62 16.92 8.23
C ILE A 356 7.30 16.88 9.00
N VAL A 357 6.45 15.86 8.78
CA VAL A 357 5.18 15.71 9.52
C VAL A 357 5.44 15.55 11.00
N ILE A 358 6.37 14.68 11.40
CA ILE A 358 6.71 14.47 12.81
C ILE A 358 7.23 15.78 13.42
N ALA A 359 8.28 16.36 12.82
CA ALA A 359 8.93 17.55 13.37
C ALA A 359 7.95 18.72 13.54
N LYS A 360 7.16 19.03 12.49
CA LYS A 360 6.16 20.12 12.55
C LYS A 360 5.07 19.85 13.58
N SER A 361 4.62 18.60 13.75
CA SER A 361 3.58 18.26 14.73
C SER A 361 4.10 18.43 16.16
N VAL A 362 5.32 17.96 16.44
CA VAL A 362 5.96 18.09 17.75
C VAL A 362 6.20 19.59 18.07
N LEU A 363 6.88 20.32 17.17
CA LEU A 363 7.22 21.72 17.40
C LEU A 363 5.98 22.60 17.60
N LYS A 364 4.89 22.32 16.89
CA LYS A 364 3.63 23.05 17.04
C LYS A 364 3.10 22.98 18.48
N CYS A 365 3.20 21.84 19.16
CA CYS A 365 2.78 21.73 20.55
C CYS A 365 3.56 22.70 21.45
N TYR A 366 4.87 22.82 21.24
CA TYR A 366 5.70 23.75 22.01
C TYR A 366 5.46 25.23 21.64
N GLU A 367 5.18 25.52 20.37
CA GLU A 367 4.78 26.87 19.92
C GLU A 367 3.45 27.32 20.56
N GLU A 368 2.55 26.37 20.82
CA GLU A 368 1.26 26.60 21.50
C GLU A 368 1.38 26.59 23.04
N GLY A 369 2.60 26.51 23.59
CA GLY A 369 2.88 26.52 25.02
C GLY A 369 2.56 25.19 25.73
N MET A 370 2.37 24.13 24.95
CA MET A 370 2.16 22.76 25.45
C MET A 370 3.44 21.95 25.34
N SER A 371 3.52 20.83 26.08
CA SER A 371 4.51 19.78 25.82
C SER A 371 3.92 18.67 24.97
N TRP A 372 4.78 17.89 24.35
CA TRP A 372 4.34 16.66 23.67
C TRP A 372 3.79 15.66 24.70
N ASP A 373 2.71 14.98 24.38
CA ASP A 373 2.04 14.04 25.31
C ASP A 373 2.78 12.73 25.54
N PHE A 374 3.91 12.53 24.86
CA PHE A 374 4.74 11.31 24.88
C PHE A 374 3.98 10.00 24.58
N GLY A 375 2.77 10.11 24.03
CA GLY A 375 1.95 8.95 23.69
C GLY A 375 1.34 8.22 24.90
N VAL A 376 1.17 8.94 26.01
CA VAL A 376 0.58 8.42 27.25
C VAL A 376 -0.90 8.75 27.31
#